data_e87edb867c8c4de1bab98743dc3ea685
#
_entry.id   e87edb867c8c4de1bab98743dc3ea685
#
_cell.length_a   1.000
_cell.length_b   1.000
_cell.length_c   1.000
_cell.angle_alpha   90.00
_cell.angle_beta   90.00
_cell.angle_gamma   90.00
#
_symmetry.space_group_name_H-M   'P 1'
#
loop_
_entity.id
_entity.type
_entity.pdbx_description
1 polymer ?
#
loop_
_entity_poly.entity_id
_entity_poly.type
_entity_poly.pdbx_seq_one_letter_code
_entity_poly.pdbx_strand_id
1 'polypeptide(L)'
;KLTQEELDETVKYCRHDVEQTIEVFLKRSEEFDATRELIKIFNLPITSYSKTKAQLVCEICGGMGKKFDDNEFDFPIVPCVQEHLKKYRYVLDWYKNPENHDYSKSLETIVAGVPHTFAWGGIHGAKKQNTESGVLLNMDVTAYYPSIQIQYKFGYRNMSKPENFELIHRENLRYKAEGNKKARLPFKIADNSMSGQLKDKNSKLYDPMMNNAVCVNGQLMLLLLIEMIEPHAQLVQSNTDGLLVKLKTIDDFDLIDDIVYEWECLTGMKMEFELFNKVFQKDVNNYILVGDDGKIKSKGGYVKKLSDLDYDLPIVNKALINYMVHGISVEDTILPCDDMKEFQMVTKISNKYKHIVHGNRILKEKCIRVFASKAPSDAGVFKISIRTGKPEKISNSPEHCFIFNDAVNGLKVPEKLDKQWYIKFAKKRLADFGVV
;
A
#
# COMPACT_ATOMS: atom_id res chain seq x y z
N LYS A 1 17.97 -41.32 -8.68
CA LYS A 1 19.24 -40.59 -8.94
C LYS A 1 18.97 -39.64 -10.12
N LEU A 2 19.44 -38.43 -10.04
CA LEU A 2 19.38 -37.48 -11.16
C LEU A 2 20.28 -37.92 -12.28
N THR A 3 19.88 -37.69 -13.52
CA THR A 3 20.76 -37.85 -14.71
C THR A 3 21.80 -36.73 -14.72
N GLN A 4 22.84 -36.85 -15.55
CA GLN A 4 23.86 -35.80 -15.70
C GLN A 4 23.23 -34.49 -16.20
N GLU A 5 22.30 -34.57 -17.14
CA GLU A 5 21.59 -33.42 -17.69
C GLU A 5 20.73 -32.69 -16.60
N GLU A 6 20.04 -33.46 -15.76
CA GLU A 6 19.28 -32.89 -14.61
C GLU A 6 20.21 -32.27 -13.57
N LEU A 7 21.40 -32.80 -13.35
CA LEU A 7 22.42 -32.23 -12.49
C LEU A 7 22.94 -30.90 -13.06
N ASP A 8 23.22 -30.84 -14.35
CA ASP A 8 23.72 -29.64 -15.02
C ASP A 8 22.67 -28.54 -15.02
N GLU A 9 21.38 -28.87 -15.28
CA GLU A 9 20.26 -27.96 -15.13
C GLU A 9 20.14 -27.45 -13.69
N THR A 10 20.27 -28.32 -12.69
CA THR A 10 20.20 -27.94 -11.27
C THR A 10 21.33 -27.00 -10.89
N VAL A 11 22.57 -27.26 -11.33
CA VAL A 11 23.72 -26.37 -11.08
C VAL A 11 23.48 -24.98 -11.72
N LYS A 12 23.01 -24.96 -12.97
CA LYS A 12 22.68 -23.71 -13.67
C LYS A 12 21.58 -22.92 -12.92
N TYR A 13 20.55 -23.61 -12.46
CA TYR A 13 19.46 -23.00 -11.66
C TYR A 13 19.98 -22.44 -10.34
N CYS A 14 20.78 -23.22 -9.58
CA CYS A 14 21.33 -22.74 -8.31
C CYS A 14 22.25 -21.52 -8.50
N ARG A 15 23.06 -21.50 -9.57
CA ARG A 15 23.91 -20.35 -9.89
C ARG A 15 23.07 -19.12 -10.17
N HIS A 16 22.01 -19.25 -10.99
CA HIS A 16 21.09 -18.17 -11.28
C HIS A 16 20.40 -17.64 -10.01
N ASP A 17 19.95 -18.50 -9.10
CA ASP A 17 19.33 -18.08 -7.83
C ASP A 17 20.29 -17.28 -6.95
N VAL A 18 21.58 -17.68 -6.91
CA VAL A 18 22.61 -16.92 -6.18
C VAL A 18 22.83 -15.55 -6.82
N GLU A 19 22.95 -15.47 -8.15
CA GLU A 19 23.11 -14.21 -8.87
C GLU A 19 21.92 -13.26 -8.63
N GLN A 20 20.70 -13.77 -8.71
CA GLN A 20 19.49 -12.99 -8.42
C GLN A 20 19.44 -12.52 -6.96
N THR A 21 19.85 -13.36 -6.02
CA THR A 21 19.90 -13.00 -4.60
C THR A 21 20.92 -11.88 -4.36
N ILE A 22 22.09 -11.93 -4.98
CA ILE A 22 23.09 -10.87 -4.92
C ILE A 22 22.55 -9.57 -5.51
N GLU A 23 21.87 -9.63 -6.68
CA GLU A 23 21.30 -8.45 -7.32
C GLU A 23 20.23 -7.78 -6.42
N VAL A 24 19.34 -8.57 -5.82
CA VAL A 24 18.33 -8.07 -4.86
C VAL A 24 19.00 -7.45 -3.64
N PHE A 25 20.04 -8.07 -3.11
CA PHE A 25 20.80 -7.52 -1.98
C PHE A 25 21.40 -6.16 -2.32
N LEU A 26 22.08 -6.05 -3.48
CA LEU A 26 22.69 -4.79 -3.91
C LEU A 26 21.66 -3.68 -4.12
N LYS A 27 20.51 -3.97 -4.70
CA LYS A 27 19.41 -3.02 -4.92
C LYS A 27 18.70 -2.61 -3.63
N ARG A 28 18.85 -3.35 -2.55
CA ARG A 28 18.25 -3.10 -1.23
C ARG A 28 19.27 -2.89 -0.12
N SER A 29 20.50 -2.54 -0.45
CA SER A 29 21.60 -2.37 0.50
C SER A 29 21.26 -1.38 1.63
N GLU A 30 20.54 -0.29 1.33
CA GLU A 30 20.10 0.69 2.34
C GLU A 30 19.23 0.05 3.44
N GLU A 31 18.36 -0.90 3.09
CA GLU A 31 17.51 -1.59 4.08
C GLU A 31 18.32 -2.55 4.95
N PHE A 32 19.33 -3.19 4.38
CA PHE A 32 20.25 -4.04 5.14
C PHE A 32 21.13 -3.23 6.08
N ASP A 33 21.64 -2.08 5.63
CA ASP A 33 22.38 -1.14 6.46
C ASP A 33 21.51 -0.60 7.60
N ALA A 34 20.25 -0.26 7.33
CA ALA A 34 19.29 0.15 8.35
C ALA A 34 19.08 -0.92 9.42
N THR A 35 18.98 -2.20 9.02
CA THR A 35 18.88 -3.32 9.96
C THR A 35 20.13 -3.43 10.86
N ARG A 36 21.31 -3.29 10.25
CA ARG A 36 22.59 -3.32 10.99
C ARG A 36 22.70 -2.18 11.99
N GLU A 37 22.26 -0.97 11.62
CA GLU A 37 22.27 0.18 12.53
C GLU A 37 21.31 -0.03 13.72
N LEU A 38 20.11 -0.60 13.52
CA LEU A 38 19.23 -0.95 14.64
C LEU A 38 19.86 -1.96 15.59
N ILE A 39 20.51 -3.00 15.07
CA ILE A 39 21.22 -3.99 15.87
C ILE A 39 22.29 -3.32 16.75
N LYS A 40 23.05 -2.38 16.18
CA LYS A 40 24.09 -1.62 16.87
C LYS A 40 23.51 -0.67 17.92
N ILE A 41 22.48 0.12 17.57
CA ILE A 41 21.84 1.10 18.48
C ILE A 41 21.28 0.40 19.73
N PHE A 42 20.60 -0.75 19.54
CA PHE A 42 19.97 -1.48 20.63
C PHE A 42 20.85 -2.60 21.22
N ASN A 43 22.15 -2.64 20.85
CA ASN A 43 23.15 -3.60 21.33
C ASN A 43 22.66 -5.05 21.27
N LEU A 44 22.09 -5.43 20.13
CA LEU A 44 21.61 -6.78 19.88
C LEU A 44 22.73 -7.67 19.35
N PRO A 45 22.64 -8.99 19.52
CA PRO A 45 23.61 -9.92 18.94
C PRO A 45 23.55 -9.88 17.41
N ILE A 46 24.70 -10.05 16.74
CA ILE A 46 24.77 -10.03 15.27
C ILE A 46 23.86 -11.09 14.61
N THR A 47 23.54 -12.17 15.30
CA THR A 47 22.58 -13.19 14.85
C THR A 47 21.18 -12.63 14.61
N SER A 48 20.84 -11.48 15.23
CA SER A 48 19.57 -10.78 14.97
C SER A 48 19.45 -10.22 13.56
N TYR A 49 20.56 -10.15 12.81
CA TYR A 49 20.56 -9.74 11.41
C TYR A 49 19.74 -10.67 10.48
N SER A 50 19.63 -11.95 10.84
CA SER A 50 18.80 -12.93 10.09
C SER A 50 17.31 -12.81 10.35
N LYS A 51 16.88 -11.95 11.30
CA LYS A 51 15.48 -11.77 11.66
C LYS A 51 14.77 -10.89 10.64
N THR A 52 13.47 -11.15 10.46
CA THR A 52 12.61 -10.19 9.76
C THR A 52 12.51 -8.87 10.53
N LYS A 53 12.16 -7.77 9.86
CA LYS A 53 11.97 -6.46 10.50
C LYS A 53 11.01 -6.55 11.70
N ALA A 54 9.92 -7.30 11.54
CA ALA A 54 8.94 -7.54 12.59
C ALA A 54 9.55 -8.26 13.80
N GLN A 55 10.31 -9.34 13.59
CA GLN A 55 10.98 -10.08 14.67
C GLN A 55 12.06 -9.25 15.37
N LEU A 56 12.80 -8.42 14.62
CA LEU A 56 13.82 -7.53 15.17
C LEU A 56 13.20 -6.49 16.10
N VAL A 57 12.12 -5.83 15.66
CA VAL A 57 11.43 -4.83 16.47
C VAL A 57 10.77 -5.45 17.70
N CYS A 58 10.21 -6.65 17.55
CA CYS A 58 9.68 -7.42 18.68
C CYS A 58 10.76 -7.71 19.73
N GLU A 59 11.99 -8.05 19.32
CA GLU A 59 13.13 -8.24 20.21
C GLU A 59 13.56 -6.93 20.88
N ILE A 60 13.66 -5.84 20.12
CA ILE A 60 14.00 -4.50 20.63
C ILE A 60 13.04 -4.06 21.74
N CYS A 61 11.73 -4.25 21.51
CA CYS A 61 10.69 -3.89 22.48
C CYS A 61 10.52 -4.91 23.61
N GLY A 62 11.28 -6.01 23.60
CA GLY A 62 11.21 -7.05 24.61
C GLY A 62 9.86 -7.76 24.62
N GLY A 63 9.41 -8.25 23.47
CA GLY A 63 8.14 -8.97 23.35
C GLY A 63 8.07 -10.19 24.27
N MET A 64 7.04 -10.25 25.12
CA MET A 64 6.90 -11.26 26.18
C MET A 64 6.14 -12.51 25.75
N GLY A 65 5.27 -12.40 24.76
CA GLY A 65 4.45 -13.52 24.29
C GLY A 65 3.37 -13.95 25.29
N LYS A 66 2.91 -13.03 26.13
CA LYS A 66 1.79 -13.28 27.04
C LYS A 66 0.52 -13.51 26.24
N LYS A 67 -0.28 -14.46 26.66
CA LYS A 67 -1.64 -14.70 26.15
C LYS A 67 -2.64 -14.03 27.10
N PHE A 68 -3.68 -13.45 26.50
CA PHE A 68 -4.75 -12.77 27.21
C PHE A 68 -6.07 -13.49 26.87
N ASP A 69 -6.90 -13.71 27.90
CA ASP A 69 -8.21 -14.37 27.75
C ASP A 69 -9.35 -13.35 27.61
N ASP A 70 -9.02 -12.08 27.33
CA ASP A 70 -10.00 -11.04 27.08
C ASP A 70 -10.63 -11.16 25.68
N ASN A 71 -11.86 -10.65 25.57
CA ASN A 71 -12.55 -10.56 24.29
C ASN A 71 -11.91 -9.46 23.44
N GLU A 72 -11.42 -9.81 22.24
CA GLU A 72 -10.73 -8.87 21.35
C GLU A 72 -11.59 -7.70 20.85
N PHE A 73 -12.91 -7.81 20.99
CA PHE A 73 -13.86 -6.75 20.63
C PHE A 73 -14.23 -5.81 21.80
N ASP A 74 -13.84 -6.12 23.04
CA ASP A 74 -14.10 -5.28 24.23
C ASP A 74 -12.96 -4.27 24.47
N PHE A 75 -12.45 -3.66 23.41
CA PHE A 75 -11.34 -2.72 23.45
C PHE A 75 -11.76 -1.34 23.99
N PRO A 76 -10.83 -0.59 24.62
CA PRO A 76 -11.11 0.75 25.13
C PRO A 76 -11.32 1.75 23.98
N ILE A 77 -12.29 2.66 24.17
CA ILE A 77 -12.51 3.82 23.31
C ILE A 77 -11.87 5.04 23.98
N VAL A 78 -11.11 5.82 23.20
CA VAL A 78 -10.42 7.02 23.70
C VAL A 78 -11.41 8.11 24.12
N PRO A 79 -11.08 8.91 25.19
CA PRO A 79 -12.00 9.90 25.75
C PRO A 79 -12.48 10.92 24.73
N CYS A 80 -11.61 11.48 23.89
CA CYS A 80 -11.96 12.48 22.90
C CYS A 80 -13.07 12.02 21.94
N VAL A 81 -13.05 10.74 21.52
CA VAL A 81 -14.13 10.16 20.69
C VAL A 81 -15.44 10.03 21.48
N GLN A 82 -15.36 9.55 22.73
CA GLN A 82 -16.57 9.37 23.56
C GLN A 82 -17.28 10.71 23.84
N GLU A 83 -16.53 11.76 24.05
CA GLU A 83 -17.02 13.07 24.48
C GLU A 83 -17.44 13.96 23.31
N HIS A 84 -16.70 13.93 22.19
CA HIS A 84 -16.83 14.91 21.11
C HIS A 84 -17.47 14.38 19.83
N LEU A 85 -17.43 13.07 19.51
CA LEU A 85 -18.10 12.52 18.35
C LEU A 85 -19.62 12.51 18.56
N LYS A 86 -20.38 13.32 17.79
CA LYS A 86 -21.83 13.51 17.94
C LYS A 86 -22.60 13.03 16.71
N LYS A 87 -22.43 13.68 15.58
CA LYS A 87 -23.18 13.42 14.34
C LYS A 87 -23.00 11.99 13.84
N TYR A 88 -21.79 11.51 13.88
CA TYR A 88 -21.43 10.17 13.40
C TYR A 88 -21.30 9.14 14.52
N ARG A 89 -21.87 9.40 15.70
CA ARG A 89 -21.81 8.51 16.86
C ARG A 89 -22.32 7.09 16.58
N TYR A 90 -23.27 6.96 15.66
CA TYR A 90 -23.80 5.65 15.25
C TYR A 90 -22.72 4.68 14.71
N VAL A 91 -21.57 5.20 14.20
CA VAL A 91 -20.44 4.38 13.82
C VAL A 91 -19.76 3.75 15.05
N LEU A 92 -19.59 4.54 16.12
CA LEU A 92 -19.10 4.04 17.40
C LEU A 92 -20.06 2.99 17.98
N ASP A 93 -21.38 3.27 17.90
CA ASP A 93 -22.40 2.34 18.41
C ASP A 93 -22.41 1.02 17.63
N TRP A 94 -22.14 1.08 16.30
CA TRP A 94 -21.96 -0.13 15.47
C TRP A 94 -20.80 -1.00 15.97
N TYR A 95 -19.64 -0.40 16.31
CA TYR A 95 -18.49 -1.13 16.85
C TYR A 95 -18.76 -1.72 18.24
N LYS A 96 -19.58 -1.07 19.05
CA LYS A 96 -19.98 -1.54 20.40
C LYS A 96 -21.04 -2.64 20.38
N ASN A 97 -21.75 -2.81 19.26
CA ASN A 97 -22.81 -3.83 19.17
C ASN A 97 -22.20 -5.23 18.99
N PRO A 98 -22.43 -6.17 19.96
CA PRO A 98 -21.90 -7.53 19.89
C PRO A 98 -22.28 -8.30 18.62
N GLU A 99 -23.42 -7.98 18.00
CA GLU A 99 -23.83 -8.59 16.73
C GLU A 99 -22.84 -8.32 15.59
N ASN A 100 -22.05 -7.26 15.68
CA ASN A 100 -21.06 -6.84 14.68
C ASN A 100 -19.64 -7.35 14.99
N HIS A 101 -19.44 -8.06 16.10
CA HIS A 101 -18.15 -8.58 16.53
C HIS A 101 -17.70 -9.76 15.66
N ASP A 102 -17.42 -9.46 14.39
CA ASP A 102 -16.97 -10.41 13.37
C ASP A 102 -16.14 -9.66 12.33
N TYR A 103 -14.90 -10.11 12.07
CA TYR A 103 -13.99 -9.49 11.11
C TYR A 103 -14.48 -9.50 9.64
N SER A 104 -15.48 -10.31 9.32
CA SER A 104 -16.12 -10.30 8.01
C SER A 104 -17.19 -9.21 7.84
N LYS A 105 -17.60 -8.56 8.93
CA LYS A 105 -18.62 -7.50 8.91
C LYS A 105 -18.03 -6.13 8.70
N SER A 106 -18.78 -5.29 8.01
CA SER A 106 -18.50 -3.88 7.78
C SER A 106 -19.77 -3.04 7.81
N LEU A 107 -19.62 -1.77 8.14
CA LEU A 107 -20.68 -0.75 8.04
C LEU A 107 -20.42 0.08 6.81
N GLU A 108 -21.36 0.07 5.86
CA GLU A 108 -21.35 0.98 4.72
C GLU A 108 -22.31 2.14 4.99
N THR A 109 -21.83 3.37 4.87
CA THR A 109 -22.59 4.56 5.15
C THR A 109 -22.06 5.78 4.38
N ILE A 110 -22.81 6.89 4.40
CA ILE A 110 -22.38 8.17 3.83
C ILE A 110 -21.89 9.08 4.94
N VAL A 111 -20.65 9.58 4.81
CA VAL A 111 -20.05 10.57 5.72
C VAL A 111 -19.64 11.79 4.92
N ALA A 112 -20.12 12.96 5.28
CA ALA A 112 -19.85 14.24 4.59
C ALA A 112 -20.07 14.15 3.05
N GLY A 113 -21.12 13.43 2.63
CA GLY A 113 -21.44 13.22 1.21
C GLY A 113 -20.58 12.21 0.45
N VAL A 114 -19.70 11.48 1.14
CA VAL A 114 -18.81 10.48 0.55
C VAL A 114 -19.16 9.09 1.07
N PRO A 115 -19.27 8.07 0.20
CA PRO A 115 -19.45 6.68 0.62
C PRO A 115 -18.25 6.17 1.43
N HIS A 116 -18.51 5.62 2.59
CA HIS A 116 -17.51 5.09 3.51
C HIS A 116 -17.78 3.63 3.87
N THR A 117 -16.72 2.89 4.11
CA THR A 117 -16.76 1.54 4.68
C THR A 117 -15.94 1.55 5.96
N PHE A 118 -16.59 1.23 7.08
CA PHE A 118 -15.97 1.02 8.38
C PHE A 118 -15.89 -0.48 8.65
N ALA A 119 -14.70 -0.96 8.97
CA ALA A 119 -14.41 -2.36 9.28
C ALA A 119 -13.30 -2.43 10.34
N TRP A 120 -12.82 -3.62 10.66
CA TRP A 120 -11.81 -3.85 11.70
C TRP A 120 -10.36 -3.53 11.26
N GLY A 121 -10.22 -2.55 10.37
CA GLY A 121 -8.96 -2.05 9.82
C GLY A 121 -8.91 -0.53 9.82
N GLY A 122 -8.51 0.09 8.68
CA GLY A 122 -8.51 1.55 8.51
C GLY A 122 -9.83 2.06 7.94
N ILE A 123 -10.09 3.36 8.10
CA ILE A 123 -11.20 4.06 7.44
C ILE A 123 -10.94 4.15 5.94
N HIS A 124 -11.97 3.91 5.14
CA HIS A 124 -11.91 4.06 3.69
C HIS A 124 -13.18 4.71 3.17
N GLY A 125 -13.04 5.91 2.61
CA GLY A 125 -14.14 6.64 2.00
C GLY A 125 -13.69 7.36 0.74
N ALA A 126 -14.39 7.15 -0.39
CA ALA A 126 -14.11 7.83 -1.63
C ALA A 126 -15.31 7.77 -2.58
N LYS A 127 -15.54 8.84 -3.33
CA LYS A 127 -16.39 8.77 -4.52
C LYS A 127 -15.64 7.99 -5.59
N LYS A 128 -16.31 7.08 -6.27
CA LYS A 128 -15.75 6.35 -7.41
C LYS A 128 -15.73 7.23 -8.65
N GLN A 129 -14.70 7.07 -9.49
CA GLN A 129 -14.58 7.78 -10.79
C GLN A 129 -14.76 9.29 -10.64
N ASN A 130 -14.04 9.90 -9.69
CA ASN A 130 -14.16 11.30 -9.34
C ASN A 130 -12.95 12.10 -9.79
N THR A 131 -13.19 13.22 -10.45
CA THR A 131 -12.18 14.23 -10.79
C THR A 131 -12.59 15.55 -10.20
N GLU A 132 -11.73 16.12 -9.35
CA GLU A 132 -11.94 17.44 -8.74
C GLU A 132 -10.76 18.35 -9.09
N SER A 133 -11.07 19.64 -9.24
CA SER A 133 -10.07 20.70 -9.44
C SER A 133 -10.37 21.85 -8.49
N GLY A 134 -9.35 22.60 -8.14
CA GLY A 134 -9.41 23.73 -7.20
C GLY A 134 -8.40 23.56 -6.08
N VAL A 135 -8.60 24.22 -4.96
CA VAL A 135 -7.70 24.11 -3.81
C VAL A 135 -7.99 22.82 -3.05
N LEU A 136 -7.12 21.83 -3.22
CA LEU A 136 -7.21 20.53 -2.58
C LEU A 136 -6.17 20.43 -1.47
N LEU A 137 -6.61 20.22 -0.25
CA LEU A 137 -5.76 20.06 0.92
C LEU A 137 -5.71 18.58 1.31
N ASN A 138 -4.53 17.97 1.13
CA ASN A 138 -4.25 16.63 1.63
C ASN A 138 -3.69 16.73 3.04
N MET A 139 -4.30 16.02 3.95
CA MET A 139 -3.99 16.01 5.37
C MET A 139 -3.64 14.59 5.79
N ASP A 140 -2.39 14.33 6.18
CA ASP A 140 -1.92 13.01 6.61
C ASP A 140 -1.45 13.07 8.06
N VAL A 141 -1.94 12.18 8.91
CA VAL A 141 -1.48 12.11 10.32
C VAL A 141 -0.09 11.50 10.40
N THR A 142 0.81 12.18 11.06
CA THR A 142 2.21 11.75 11.20
C THR A 142 2.31 10.44 11.98
N ALA A 143 2.83 9.38 11.34
CA ALA A 143 3.06 8.06 11.95
C ALA A 143 1.85 7.57 12.77
N TYR A 144 0.65 7.60 12.19
CA TYR A 144 -0.63 7.53 12.88
C TYR A 144 -0.75 6.37 13.88
N TYR A 145 -0.65 5.12 13.44
CA TYR A 145 -0.82 3.98 14.35
C TYR A 145 0.24 3.88 15.45
N PRO A 146 1.54 4.09 15.18
CA PRO A 146 2.52 4.22 16.22
C PRO A 146 2.21 5.35 17.23
N SER A 147 1.76 6.52 16.75
CA SER A 147 1.36 7.64 17.61
C SER A 147 0.19 7.27 18.53
N ILE A 148 -0.84 6.59 18.00
CA ILE A 148 -1.97 6.07 18.81
C ILE A 148 -1.48 5.09 19.87
N GLN A 149 -0.63 4.13 19.48
CA GLN A 149 -0.10 3.13 20.39
C GLN A 149 0.66 3.77 21.56
N ILE A 150 1.48 4.78 21.27
CA ILE A 150 2.28 5.48 22.28
C ILE A 150 1.41 6.37 23.15
N GLN A 151 0.55 7.19 22.56
CA GLN A 151 -0.30 8.15 23.26
C GLN A 151 -1.24 7.46 24.26
N TYR A 152 -1.84 6.34 23.87
CA TYR A 152 -2.85 5.62 24.67
C TYR A 152 -2.30 4.32 25.29
N LYS A 153 -1.00 4.05 25.15
CA LYS A 153 -0.31 2.83 25.66
C LYS A 153 -0.92 1.52 25.15
N PHE A 154 -1.51 1.54 23.94
CA PHE A 154 -2.07 0.35 23.34
C PHE A 154 -0.99 -0.64 22.90
N GLY A 155 -1.09 -1.89 23.38
CA GLY A 155 -0.13 -2.96 23.11
C GLY A 155 1.08 -3.00 24.06
N TYR A 156 1.22 -2.09 25.02
CA TYR A 156 2.34 -2.05 25.97
C TYR A 156 2.35 -3.26 26.93
N ARG A 157 1.20 -3.85 27.20
CA ARG A 157 1.06 -4.96 28.16
C ARG A 157 1.82 -6.24 27.75
N ASN A 158 2.26 -6.32 26.50
CA ASN A 158 3.11 -7.41 25.98
C ASN A 158 4.55 -6.99 25.69
N MET A 159 4.98 -5.81 26.16
CA MET A 159 6.32 -5.26 26.04
C MET A 159 6.99 -5.22 27.40
N SER A 160 8.24 -5.71 27.49
CA SER A 160 9.08 -5.53 28.69
C SER A 160 9.97 -4.28 28.60
N LYS A 161 10.10 -3.68 27.41
CA LYS A 161 10.89 -2.49 27.09
C LYS A 161 10.13 -1.51 26.22
N PRO A 162 8.97 -0.99 26.68
CA PRO A 162 8.16 -0.06 25.87
C PRO A 162 8.89 1.25 25.56
N GLU A 163 9.84 1.67 26.41
CA GLU A 163 10.71 2.83 26.21
C GLU A 163 11.53 2.76 24.91
N ASN A 164 11.88 1.56 24.46
CA ASN A 164 12.56 1.37 23.18
C ASN A 164 11.65 1.67 21.99
N PHE A 165 10.36 1.37 22.09
CA PHE A 165 9.39 1.76 21.05
C PHE A 165 9.20 3.29 21.01
N GLU A 166 9.06 3.92 22.18
CA GLU A 166 9.00 5.38 22.30
C GLU A 166 10.26 6.07 21.74
N LEU A 167 11.44 5.49 21.99
CA LEU A 167 12.70 5.95 21.39
C LEU A 167 12.69 5.84 19.87
N ILE A 168 12.32 4.69 19.33
CA ILE A 168 12.21 4.47 17.87
C ILE A 168 11.33 5.54 17.24
N HIS A 169 10.16 5.75 17.80
CA HIS A 169 9.18 6.72 17.29
C HIS A 169 9.71 8.16 17.36
N ARG A 170 10.25 8.56 18.51
CA ARG A 170 10.84 9.89 18.70
C ARG A 170 11.97 10.17 17.70
N GLU A 171 12.90 9.23 17.53
CA GLU A 171 14.01 9.39 16.58
C GLU A 171 13.52 9.40 15.11
N ASN A 172 12.49 8.59 14.76
CA ASN A 172 11.85 8.67 13.45
C ASN A 172 11.32 10.08 13.16
N LEU A 173 10.61 10.68 14.12
CA LEU A 173 10.04 12.02 13.98
C LEU A 173 11.13 13.11 13.98
N ARG A 174 12.12 13.00 14.85
CA ARG A 174 13.25 13.94 14.92
C ARG A 174 13.99 14.00 13.57
N TYR A 175 14.42 12.85 13.03
CA TYR A 175 15.12 12.81 11.74
C TYR A 175 14.23 13.20 10.56
N LYS A 176 12.91 13.03 10.69
CA LYS A 176 11.95 13.54 9.70
C LYS A 176 11.97 15.08 9.66
N ALA A 177 11.90 15.72 10.82
CA ALA A 177 11.94 17.18 10.97
C ALA A 177 13.28 17.77 10.48
N GLU A 178 14.40 17.08 10.73
CA GLU A 178 15.73 17.46 10.25
C GLU A 178 15.94 17.20 8.73
N GLY A 179 15.01 16.56 8.04
CA GLY A 179 15.16 16.16 6.62
C GLY A 179 16.24 15.08 6.39
N ASN A 180 16.76 14.46 7.45
CA ASN A 180 17.83 13.47 7.38
C ASN A 180 17.29 12.07 7.04
N LYS A 181 17.05 11.83 5.74
CA LYS A 181 16.46 10.58 5.24
C LYS A 181 17.27 9.34 5.60
N LYS A 182 18.61 9.44 5.57
CA LYS A 182 19.51 8.30 5.83
C LYS A 182 19.47 7.87 7.28
N ALA A 183 19.61 8.81 8.22
CA ALA A 183 19.53 8.51 9.65
C ALA A 183 18.12 8.09 10.09
N ARG A 184 17.08 8.60 9.41
CA ARG A 184 15.68 8.25 9.64
C ARG A 184 15.34 6.80 9.26
N LEU A 185 15.95 6.27 8.20
CA LEU A 185 15.51 5.03 7.58
C LEU A 185 15.38 3.84 8.56
N PRO A 186 16.36 3.55 9.45
CA PRO A 186 16.23 2.48 10.44
C PRO A 186 15.00 2.64 11.34
N PHE A 187 14.81 3.84 11.88
CA PHE A 187 13.72 4.13 12.80
C PHE A 187 12.35 4.11 12.10
N LYS A 188 12.25 4.66 10.88
CA LYS A 188 11.03 4.60 10.07
C LYS A 188 10.59 3.16 9.78
N ILE A 189 11.53 2.28 9.43
CA ILE A 189 11.27 0.88 9.17
C ILE A 189 10.79 0.18 10.43
N ALA A 190 11.44 0.44 11.57
CA ALA A 190 11.08 -0.14 12.85
C ALA A 190 9.70 0.34 13.32
N ASP A 191 9.46 1.64 13.29
CA ASP A 191 8.20 2.28 13.69
C ASP A 191 7.01 1.72 12.90
N ASN A 192 7.12 1.68 11.57
CA ASN A 192 6.09 1.10 10.71
C ASN A 192 5.86 -0.40 10.94
N SER A 193 6.87 -1.12 11.41
CA SER A 193 6.75 -2.56 11.69
C SER A 193 5.94 -2.86 12.94
N MET A 194 5.73 -1.89 13.83
CA MET A 194 4.97 -2.07 15.07
C MET A 194 3.48 -2.31 14.82
N SER A 195 2.88 -1.58 13.88
CA SER A 195 1.42 -1.63 13.66
C SER A 195 0.89 -3.04 13.33
N GLY A 196 1.72 -3.87 12.67
CA GLY A 196 1.33 -5.25 12.32
C GLY A 196 1.56 -6.28 13.43
N GLN A 197 2.36 -5.96 14.45
CA GLN A 197 2.77 -6.91 15.49
C GLN A 197 1.62 -7.36 16.38
N LEU A 198 0.70 -6.45 16.70
CA LEU A 198 -0.44 -6.75 17.57
C LEU A 198 -1.41 -7.74 16.92
N LYS A 199 -1.43 -7.80 15.59
CA LYS A 199 -2.29 -8.69 14.79
C LYS A 199 -1.63 -10.02 14.45
N ASP A 200 -0.32 -10.12 14.44
CA ASP A 200 0.41 -11.31 14.01
C ASP A 200 0.44 -12.35 15.15
N LYS A 201 -0.26 -13.46 14.96
CA LYS A 201 -0.31 -14.59 15.92
C LYS A 201 1.07 -15.21 16.24
N ASN A 202 2.05 -15.02 15.37
CA ASN A 202 3.42 -15.50 15.56
C ASN A 202 4.30 -14.49 16.29
N SER A 203 3.83 -13.25 16.48
CA SER A 203 4.57 -12.22 17.22
C SER A 203 4.41 -12.42 18.73
N LYS A 204 5.51 -12.21 19.47
CA LYS A 204 5.45 -12.13 20.94
C LYS A 204 4.78 -10.85 21.45
N LEU A 205 4.45 -9.91 20.54
CA LEU A 205 3.65 -8.72 20.84
C LEU A 205 2.17 -8.90 20.47
N TYR A 206 1.76 -10.12 20.07
CA TYR A 206 0.39 -10.41 19.66
C TYR A 206 -0.62 -10.00 20.75
N ASP A 207 -1.57 -9.14 20.36
CA ASP A 207 -2.59 -8.57 21.24
C ASP A 207 -3.77 -8.07 20.38
N PRO A 208 -4.71 -8.95 20.01
CA PRO A 208 -5.78 -8.60 19.07
C PRO A 208 -6.73 -7.54 19.62
N MET A 209 -7.00 -7.50 20.93
CA MET A 209 -7.81 -6.46 21.54
C MET A 209 -7.17 -5.09 21.38
N MET A 210 -5.86 -4.96 21.63
CA MET A 210 -5.14 -3.71 21.45
C MET A 210 -4.98 -3.35 19.96
N ASN A 211 -4.88 -4.35 19.06
CA ASN A 211 -4.95 -4.09 17.63
C ASN A 211 -6.28 -3.42 17.23
N ASN A 212 -7.41 -3.95 17.71
CA ASN A 212 -8.71 -3.38 17.47
C ASN A 212 -8.85 -1.97 18.09
N ALA A 213 -8.29 -1.77 19.30
CA ALA A 213 -8.22 -0.45 19.92
C ALA A 213 -7.51 0.56 19.02
N VAL A 214 -6.33 0.22 18.47
CA VAL A 214 -5.59 1.11 17.56
C VAL A 214 -6.38 1.39 16.29
N CYS A 215 -6.87 0.34 15.62
CA CYS A 215 -7.55 0.47 14.33
C CYS A 215 -8.86 1.24 14.43
N VAL A 216 -9.70 0.90 15.41
CA VAL A 216 -11.03 1.51 15.54
C VAL A 216 -10.95 2.94 16.08
N ASN A 217 -10.15 3.19 17.13
CA ASN A 217 -9.97 4.56 17.59
C ASN A 217 -9.35 5.46 16.51
N GLY A 218 -8.42 4.92 15.69
CA GLY A 218 -7.89 5.65 14.56
C GLY A 218 -8.99 6.06 13.57
N GLN A 219 -9.89 5.15 13.20
CA GLN A 219 -11.04 5.49 12.34
C GLN A 219 -11.95 6.54 12.98
N LEU A 220 -12.26 6.40 14.27
CA LEU A 220 -13.17 7.28 14.98
C LEU A 220 -12.58 8.67 15.23
N MET A 221 -11.27 8.80 15.45
CA MET A 221 -10.60 10.11 15.57
C MET A 221 -10.59 10.84 14.22
N LEU A 222 -10.33 10.15 13.08
CA LEU A 222 -10.46 10.77 11.76
C LEU A 222 -11.93 11.12 11.45
N LEU A 223 -12.88 10.29 11.87
CA LEU A 223 -14.31 10.59 11.73
C LEU A 223 -14.72 11.84 12.53
N LEU A 224 -14.15 12.02 13.73
CA LEU A 224 -14.32 13.25 14.52
C LEU A 224 -13.78 14.46 13.76
N LEU A 225 -12.60 14.35 13.17
CA LEU A 225 -12.04 15.43 12.34
C LEU A 225 -12.94 15.76 11.15
N ILE A 226 -13.48 14.74 10.47
CA ILE A 226 -14.44 14.97 9.37
C ILE A 226 -15.66 15.72 9.87
N GLU A 227 -16.22 15.36 11.04
CA GLU A 227 -17.36 16.04 11.64
C GLU A 227 -17.06 17.52 11.93
N MET A 228 -15.84 17.85 12.38
CA MET A 228 -15.42 19.22 12.65
C MET A 228 -15.20 20.04 11.36
N ILE A 229 -14.69 19.43 10.29
CA ILE A 229 -14.30 20.11 9.05
C ILE A 229 -15.48 20.24 8.07
N GLU A 230 -16.42 19.32 8.03
CA GLU A 230 -17.46 19.25 6.99
C GLU A 230 -18.34 20.52 6.83
N PRO A 231 -18.54 21.40 7.84
CA PRO A 231 -19.22 22.67 7.64
C PRO A 231 -18.43 23.68 6.80
N HIS A 232 -17.12 23.52 6.70
CA HIS A 232 -16.16 24.48 6.14
C HIS A 232 -15.52 24.04 4.84
N ALA A 233 -15.32 22.72 4.64
CA ALA A 233 -14.70 22.16 3.46
C ALA A 233 -15.43 20.91 2.94
N GLN A 234 -15.31 20.64 1.64
CA GLN A 234 -15.89 19.46 1.01
C GLN A 234 -14.94 18.26 1.18
N LEU A 235 -15.41 17.20 1.81
CA LEU A 235 -14.65 15.94 1.82
C LEU A 235 -14.58 15.32 0.41
N VAL A 236 -13.39 14.93 -0.03
CA VAL A 236 -13.14 14.23 -1.30
C VAL A 236 -12.89 12.75 -1.05
N GLN A 237 -12.00 12.45 -0.11
CA GLN A 237 -11.75 11.08 0.36
C GLN A 237 -11.20 11.05 1.79
N SER A 238 -11.35 9.89 2.43
CA SER A 238 -10.62 9.51 3.63
C SER A 238 -9.85 8.22 3.39
N ASN A 239 -8.67 8.14 3.94
CA ASN A 239 -7.82 6.95 3.89
C ASN A 239 -7.35 6.62 5.31
N THR A 240 -6.75 5.47 5.50
CA THR A 240 -6.31 4.91 6.79
C THR A 240 -5.72 5.94 7.78
N ASP A 241 -4.99 6.91 7.29
CA ASP A 241 -4.17 7.86 8.05
C ASP A 241 -4.35 9.32 7.62
N GLY A 242 -5.33 9.62 6.76
CA GLY A 242 -5.50 10.99 6.28
C GLY A 242 -6.81 11.27 5.55
N LEU A 243 -6.99 12.55 5.23
CA LEU A 243 -8.14 13.09 4.53
C LEU A 243 -7.67 13.92 3.34
N LEU A 244 -8.46 13.93 2.26
CA LEU A 244 -8.38 14.91 1.19
C LEU A 244 -9.66 15.75 1.20
N VAL A 245 -9.51 17.05 1.37
CA VAL A 245 -10.63 17.99 1.33
C VAL A 245 -10.42 19.03 0.23
N LYS A 246 -11.53 19.58 -0.27
CA LYS A 246 -11.54 20.70 -1.21
C LYS A 246 -11.99 21.95 -0.46
N LEU A 247 -11.15 22.97 -0.47
CA LEU A 247 -11.45 24.31 0.04
C LEU A 247 -12.19 25.11 -1.02
N LYS A 248 -12.97 26.11 -0.60
CA LYS A 248 -13.60 27.06 -1.54
C LYS A 248 -12.53 27.98 -2.13
N THR A 249 -11.66 28.51 -1.27
CA THR A 249 -10.51 29.36 -1.62
C THR A 249 -9.30 28.98 -0.78
N ILE A 250 -8.13 29.51 -1.10
CA ILE A 250 -6.92 29.30 -0.27
C ILE A 250 -7.04 30.02 1.08
N ASP A 251 -7.83 31.08 1.17
CA ASP A 251 -8.03 31.83 2.43
C ASP A 251 -8.76 31.00 3.50
N ASP A 252 -9.47 29.94 3.11
CA ASP A 252 -10.10 29.00 4.05
C ASP A 252 -9.07 28.12 4.78
N PHE A 253 -7.80 28.12 4.35
CA PHE A 253 -6.74 27.28 4.92
C PHE A 253 -6.56 27.55 6.42
N ASP A 254 -6.47 28.82 6.83
CA ASP A 254 -6.21 29.19 8.22
C ASP A 254 -7.31 28.68 9.15
N LEU A 255 -8.57 28.74 8.71
CA LEU A 255 -9.70 28.18 9.48
C LEU A 255 -9.59 26.66 9.63
N ILE A 256 -9.18 25.95 8.57
CA ILE A 256 -8.99 24.49 8.64
C ILE A 256 -7.81 24.14 9.53
N ASP A 257 -6.72 24.91 9.49
CA ASP A 257 -5.55 24.72 10.37
C ASP A 257 -5.93 24.89 11.84
N ASP A 258 -6.72 25.92 12.18
CA ASP A 258 -7.24 26.12 13.54
C ASP A 258 -8.10 24.92 14.01
N ILE A 259 -9.00 24.42 13.16
CA ILE A 259 -9.84 23.24 13.47
C ILE A 259 -8.96 21.99 13.67
N VAL A 260 -7.97 21.80 12.81
CA VAL A 260 -7.02 20.68 12.94
C VAL A 260 -6.19 20.81 14.21
N TYR A 261 -5.76 22.02 14.58
CA TYR A 261 -5.05 22.24 15.82
C TYR A 261 -5.90 21.88 17.05
N GLU A 262 -7.19 22.23 17.07
CA GLU A 262 -8.11 21.79 18.11
C GLU A 262 -8.18 20.26 18.19
N TRP A 263 -8.35 19.60 17.03
CA TRP A 263 -8.34 18.13 16.95
C TRP A 263 -7.02 17.51 17.42
N GLU A 264 -5.88 18.12 17.10
CA GLU A 264 -4.56 17.70 17.59
C GLU A 264 -4.47 17.78 19.13
N CYS A 265 -5.00 18.86 19.71
CA CYS A 265 -5.06 19.02 21.17
C CYS A 265 -5.95 17.96 21.84
N LEU A 266 -7.07 17.60 21.21
CA LEU A 266 -7.98 16.58 21.73
C LEU A 266 -7.41 15.15 21.64
N THR A 267 -6.68 14.86 20.58
CA THR A 267 -6.25 13.48 20.26
C THR A 267 -4.80 13.19 20.64
N GLY A 268 -3.97 14.23 20.76
CA GLY A 268 -2.52 14.10 20.89
C GLY A 268 -1.80 13.70 19.60
N MET A 269 -2.50 13.69 18.47
CA MET A 269 -1.94 13.38 17.14
C MET A 269 -1.33 14.63 16.51
N LYS A 270 -0.59 14.47 15.39
CA LYS A 270 -0.03 15.58 14.60
C LYS A 270 -0.36 15.42 13.13
N MET A 271 -0.85 16.49 12.48
CA MET A 271 -1.24 16.53 11.10
C MET A 271 -0.17 17.17 10.21
N GLU A 272 -0.04 16.68 8.99
CA GLU A 272 0.78 17.27 7.93
C GLU A 272 -0.10 17.67 6.76
N PHE A 273 0.21 18.81 6.15
CA PHE A 273 -0.55 19.38 5.05
C PHE A 273 0.25 19.38 3.74
N GLU A 274 -0.41 19.05 2.65
CA GLU A 274 0.10 19.21 1.29
C GLU A 274 -1.01 19.78 0.40
N LEU A 275 -0.67 20.84 -0.37
CA LEU A 275 -1.60 21.44 -1.31
C LEU A 275 -1.48 20.82 -2.70
N PHE A 276 -2.62 20.62 -3.33
CA PHE A 276 -2.77 20.16 -4.71
C PHE A 276 -3.86 20.97 -5.41
N ASN A 277 -3.87 20.95 -6.74
CA ASN A 277 -4.88 21.66 -7.55
C ASN A 277 -5.81 20.72 -8.31
N LYS A 278 -5.47 19.43 -8.40
CA LYS A 278 -6.28 18.46 -9.11
C LYS A 278 -6.14 17.05 -8.53
N VAL A 279 -7.25 16.32 -8.53
CA VAL A 279 -7.28 14.88 -8.23
C VAL A 279 -7.98 14.13 -9.34
N PHE A 280 -7.39 13.00 -9.74
CA PHE A 280 -8.02 11.96 -10.54
C PHE A 280 -8.15 10.72 -9.65
N GLN A 281 -9.36 10.27 -9.40
CA GLN A 281 -9.63 9.21 -8.44
C GLN A 281 -10.52 8.14 -9.07
N LYS A 282 -9.99 6.92 -9.20
CA LYS A 282 -10.80 5.75 -9.51
C LYS A 282 -11.54 5.28 -8.25
N ASP A 283 -10.83 5.13 -7.17
CA ASP A 283 -11.28 4.71 -5.85
C ASP A 283 -10.25 5.14 -4.79
N VAL A 284 -10.50 4.85 -3.50
CA VAL A 284 -9.61 5.20 -2.37
C VAL A 284 -8.19 4.64 -2.49
N ASN A 285 -7.99 3.59 -3.27
CA ASN A 285 -6.70 2.92 -3.45
C ASN A 285 -6.01 3.23 -4.78
N ASN A 286 -6.67 3.96 -5.70
CA ASN A 286 -6.15 4.30 -7.02
C ASN A 286 -6.49 5.75 -7.35
N TYR A 287 -5.52 6.65 -7.16
CA TYR A 287 -5.66 8.08 -7.44
C TYR A 287 -4.33 8.76 -7.78
N ILE A 288 -4.42 9.91 -8.40
CA ILE A 288 -3.32 10.86 -8.64
C ILE A 288 -3.73 12.23 -8.10
N LEU A 289 -2.85 12.85 -7.32
CA LEU A 289 -2.92 14.26 -6.94
C LEU A 289 -1.86 15.03 -7.73
N VAL A 290 -2.22 16.19 -8.24
CA VAL A 290 -1.35 17.07 -9.04
C VAL A 290 -1.25 18.42 -8.34
N GLY A 291 -0.02 18.86 -8.05
CA GLY A 291 0.29 20.17 -7.49
C GLY A 291 0.62 21.22 -8.54
N ASP A 292 0.58 22.50 -8.19
CA ASP A 292 0.91 23.63 -9.07
C ASP A 292 2.38 23.64 -9.50
N ASP A 293 3.27 23.10 -8.67
CA ASP A 293 4.69 22.95 -8.91
C ASP A 293 5.04 21.74 -9.82
N GLY A 294 4.03 21.07 -10.38
CA GLY A 294 4.19 19.82 -11.13
C GLY A 294 4.44 18.60 -10.25
N LYS A 295 4.33 18.73 -8.92
CA LYS A 295 4.40 17.63 -7.99
C LYS A 295 3.26 16.65 -8.23
N ILE A 296 3.60 15.36 -8.30
CA ILE A 296 2.62 14.28 -8.45
C ILE A 296 2.72 13.35 -7.24
N LYS A 297 1.58 13.12 -6.57
CA LYS A 297 1.43 12.08 -5.57
C LYS A 297 0.46 11.04 -6.09
N SER A 298 0.92 9.81 -6.29
CA SER A 298 0.10 8.74 -6.84
C SER A 298 0.02 7.53 -5.91
N LYS A 299 -1.12 6.86 -5.91
CA LYS A 299 -1.36 5.60 -5.18
C LYS A 299 -2.06 4.59 -6.06
N GLY A 300 -1.71 3.33 -5.88
CA GLY A 300 -2.41 2.19 -6.49
C GLY A 300 -1.71 1.59 -7.71
N GLY A 301 -2.15 0.36 -8.07
CA GLY A 301 -1.53 -0.44 -9.10
C GLY A 301 -1.65 0.10 -10.54
N TYR A 302 -2.55 1.06 -10.77
CA TYR A 302 -2.76 1.66 -12.09
C TYR A 302 -1.76 2.78 -12.40
N VAL A 303 -1.33 3.49 -11.35
CA VAL A 303 -0.52 4.72 -11.45
C VAL A 303 0.62 4.71 -10.41
N LYS A 304 1.07 3.52 -10.02
CA LYS A 304 2.13 3.36 -9.02
C LYS A 304 3.46 3.93 -9.49
N LYS A 305 4.29 4.34 -8.53
CA LYS A 305 5.69 4.64 -8.82
C LYS A 305 6.41 3.34 -9.17
N LEU A 306 6.94 3.27 -10.39
CA LEU A 306 7.71 2.13 -10.87
C LEU A 306 9.09 2.08 -10.22
N SER A 307 9.61 0.89 -10.01
CA SER A 307 10.97 0.63 -9.51
C SER A 307 11.55 -0.59 -10.20
N ASP A 308 12.85 -0.80 -10.10
CA ASP A 308 13.52 -1.98 -10.68
C ASP A 308 12.99 -3.31 -10.16
N LEU A 309 12.43 -3.32 -8.95
CA LEU A 309 11.83 -4.52 -8.33
C LEU A 309 10.33 -4.67 -8.60
N ASP A 310 9.69 -3.63 -9.16
CA ASP A 310 8.27 -3.62 -9.49
C ASP A 310 8.05 -2.83 -10.78
N TYR A 311 8.26 -3.51 -11.91
CA TYR A 311 8.22 -2.92 -13.25
C TYR A 311 7.25 -3.68 -14.15
N ASP A 312 5.96 -3.64 -13.77
CA ASP A 312 4.86 -4.30 -14.47
C ASP A 312 4.04 -3.29 -15.29
N LEU A 313 3.81 -3.59 -16.57
CA LEU A 313 3.08 -2.75 -17.52
C LEU A 313 3.50 -1.26 -17.50
N PRO A 314 4.81 -0.95 -17.53
CA PRO A 314 5.28 0.42 -17.34
C PRO A 314 4.75 1.39 -18.40
N ILE A 315 4.63 0.98 -19.66
CA ILE A 315 4.10 1.82 -20.73
C ILE A 315 2.64 2.24 -20.47
N VAL A 316 1.83 1.35 -19.90
CA VAL A 316 0.44 1.65 -19.54
C VAL A 316 0.40 2.68 -18.40
N ASN A 317 1.20 2.47 -17.36
CA ASN A 317 1.34 3.41 -16.24
C ASN A 317 1.73 4.82 -16.72
N LYS A 318 2.77 4.90 -17.59
CA LYS A 318 3.23 6.14 -18.19
C LYS A 318 2.13 6.81 -19.04
N ALA A 319 1.40 6.03 -19.84
CA ALA A 319 0.33 6.56 -20.67
C ALA A 319 -0.83 7.13 -19.83
N LEU A 320 -1.18 6.52 -18.70
CA LEU A 320 -2.19 7.06 -17.79
C LEU A 320 -1.74 8.39 -17.18
N ILE A 321 -0.52 8.45 -16.66
CA ILE A 321 0.04 9.67 -16.06
C ILE A 321 0.15 10.77 -17.13
N ASN A 322 0.71 10.48 -18.29
CA ASN A 322 0.86 11.44 -19.37
C ASN A 322 -0.49 12.01 -19.82
N TYR A 323 -1.53 11.16 -19.94
CA TYR A 323 -2.86 11.62 -20.30
C TYR A 323 -3.49 12.50 -19.23
N MET A 324 -3.53 12.05 -17.98
CA MET A 324 -4.22 12.75 -16.89
C MET A 324 -3.50 14.02 -16.45
N VAL A 325 -2.17 14.01 -16.42
CA VAL A 325 -1.37 15.11 -15.87
C VAL A 325 -0.93 16.09 -16.96
N HIS A 326 -0.50 15.57 -18.12
CA HIS A 326 0.12 16.38 -19.17
C HIS A 326 -0.75 16.56 -20.42
N GLY A 327 -1.92 15.90 -20.51
CA GLY A 327 -2.81 15.99 -21.67
C GLY A 327 -2.25 15.30 -22.94
N ILE A 328 -1.21 14.46 -22.79
CA ILE A 328 -0.60 13.73 -23.91
C ILE A 328 -1.45 12.50 -24.21
N SER A 329 -1.78 12.27 -25.49
CA SER A 329 -2.61 11.12 -25.85
C SER A 329 -1.96 9.78 -25.51
N VAL A 330 -2.79 8.76 -25.28
CA VAL A 330 -2.32 7.38 -25.03
C VAL A 330 -1.49 6.90 -26.24
N GLU A 331 -1.94 7.22 -27.46
CA GLU A 331 -1.27 6.87 -28.70
C GLU A 331 0.11 7.51 -28.80
N ASP A 332 0.24 8.81 -28.48
CA ASP A 332 1.51 9.54 -28.55
C ASP A 332 2.52 9.03 -27.51
N THR A 333 2.05 8.42 -26.43
CA THR A 333 2.92 7.76 -25.45
C THR A 333 3.35 6.36 -25.90
N ILE A 334 2.44 5.55 -26.44
CA ILE A 334 2.67 4.12 -26.67
C ILE A 334 3.29 3.83 -28.04
N LEU A 335 2.83 4.51 -29.10
CA LEU A 335 3.26 4.19 -30.47
C LEU A 335 4.76 4.43 -30.72
N PRO A 336 5.37 5.55 -30.24
CA PRO A 336 6.79 5.83 -30.50
C PRO A 336 7.74 4.99 -29.62
N CYS A 337 7.25 4.35 -28.55
CA CYS A 337 8.10 3.58 -27.64
C CYS A 337 8.67 2.33 -28.34
N ASP A 338 10.02 2.20 -28.39
CA ASP A 338 10.74 1.08 -29.02
C ASP A 338 11.56 0.25 -28.01
N ASP A 339 11.29 0.39 -26.71
CA ASP A 339 11.91 -0.41 -25.65
C ASP A 339 10.97 -1.56 -25.23
N MET A 340 11.37 -2.81 -25.48
CA MET A 340 10.59 -3.99 -25.15
C MET A 340 10.27 -4.10 -23.66
N LYS A 341 11.17 -3.63 -22.78
CA LYS A 341 10.99 -3.64 -21.32
C LYS A 341 9.72 -2.90 -20.89
N GLU A 342 9.35 -1.84 -21.61
CA GLU A 342 8.18 -1.02 -21.30
C GLU A 342 6.84 -1.75 -21.49
N PHE A 343 6.83 -2.79 -22.30
CA PHE A 343 5.62 -3.56 -22.63
C PHE A 343 5.44 -4.85 -21.82
N GLN A 344 6.36 -5.16 -20.91
CA GLN A 344 6.29 -6.39 -20.13
C GLN A 344 5.10 -6.39 -19.17
N MET A 345 4.31 -7.46 -19.20
CA MET A 345 3.34 -7.80 -18.17
C MET A 345 3.92 -8.92 -17.33
N VAL A 346 4.26 -8.63 -16.07
CA VAL A 346 4.78 -9.60 -15.13
C VAL A 346 3.64 -10.23 -14.36
N THR A 347 3.44 -11.52 -14.52
CA THR A 347 2.36 -12.24 -13.85
C THR A 347 2.88 -13.43 -13.04
N LYS A 348 2.30 -13.64 -11.87
CA LYS A 348 2.61 -14.72 -10.95
C LYS A 348 1.35 -15.42 -10.51
N ILE A 349 1.35 -16.75 -10.55
CA ILE A 349 0.25 -17.55 -9.99
C ILE A 349 0.53 -17.94 -8.54
N SER A 350 -0.52 -17.92 -7.70
CA SER A 350 -0.45 -18.36 -6.31
C SER A 350 -0.41 -19.89 -6.19
N ASN A 351 -0.08 -20.40 -5.00
CA ASN A 351 -0.06 -21.84 -4.72
C ASN A 351 -1.42 -22.55 -4.80
N LYS A 352 -2.52 -21.80 -5.02
CA LYS A 352 -3.84 -22.37 -5.35
C LYS A 352 -3.91 -22.95 -6.76
N TYR A 353 -2.91 -22.65 -7.61
CA TYR A 353 -2.82 -23.07 -8.99
C TYR A 353 -1.62 -24.01 -9.19
N LYS A 354 -1.83 -25.06 -10.01
CA LYS A 354 -0.85 -26.09 -10.26
C LYS A 354 0.30 -25.59 -11.17
N HIS A 355 -0.07 -25.02 -12.32
CA HIS A 355 0.85 -24.51 -13.33
C HIS A 355 0.16 -23.51 -14.25
N ILE A 356 0.94 -22.84 -15.10
CA ILE A 356 0.48 -21.97 -16.18
C ILE A 356 0.47 -22.80 -17.47
N VAL A 357 -0.53 -22.54 -18.34
CA VAL A 357 -0.66 -23.12 -19.68
C VAL A 357 -0.68 -21.99 -20.72
N HIS A 358 0.07 -22.16 -21.80
CA HIS A 358 0.08 -21.29 -22.97
C HIS A 358 -0.05 -22.14 -24.24
N GLY A 359 -1.22 -22.10 -24.88
CA GLY A 359 -1.57 -23.06 -25.93
C GLY A 359 -1.53 -24.50 -25.40
N ASN A 360 -0.75 -25.35 -26.07
CA ASN A 360 -0.53 -26.75 -25.66
C ASN A 360 0.66 -26.94 -24.71
N ARG A 361 1.34 -25.86 -24.32
CA ARG A 361 2.55 -25.93 -23.47
C ARG A 361 2.19 -25.73 -22.02
N ILE A 362 2.66 -26.63 -21.16
CA ILE A 362 2.66 -26.47 -19.71
C ILE A 362 3.97 -25.79 -19.32
N LEU A 363 3.88 -24.70 -18.56
CA LEU A 363 5.05 -23.97 -18.09
C LEU A 363 5.45 -24.48 -16.70
N LYS A 364 6.76 -24.65 -16.49
CA LYS A 364 7.32 -25.02 -15.17
C LYS A 364 7.31 -23.81 -14.23
N GLU A 365 7.47 -22.61 -14.78
CA GLU A 365 7.56 -21.36 -14.04
C GLU A 365 6.19 -20.92 -13.55
N LYS A 366 6.14 -20.42 -12.33
CA LYS A 366 4.93 -19.77 -11.74
C LYS A 366 4.92 -18.26 -11.91
N CYS A 367 6.03 -17.67 -12.36
CA CYS A 367 6.17 -16.26 -12.68
C CYS A 367 6.67 -16.14 -14.12
N ILE A 368 5.96 -15.37 -14.96
CA ILE A 368 6.28 -15.22 -16.38
C ILE A 368 6.13 -13.78 -16.82
N ARG A 369 6.86 -13.41 -17.90
CA ARG A 369 6.64 -12.17 -18.64
C ARG A 369 5.83 -12.45 -19.91
N VAL A 370 4.73 -11.72 -20.03
CA VAL A 370 3.76 -11.84 -21.12
C VAL A 370 3.78 -10.55 -21.94
N PHE A 371 3.73 -10.69 -23.25
CA PHE A 371 3.64 -9.59 -24.21
C PHE A 371 2.48 -9.82 -25.17
N ALA A 372 1.67 -8.79 -25.43
CA ALA A 372 0.58 -8.89 -26.41
C ALA A 372 1.12 -9.16 -27.82
N SER A 373 0.47 -10.05 -28.56
CA SER A 373 0.85 -10.45 -29.90
C SER A 373 -0.20 -10.08 -30.95
N LYS A 374 0.27 -9.62 -32.13
CA LYS A 374 -0.55 -9.43 -33.31
C LYS A 374 -0.93 -10.75 -34.00
N ALA A 375 -0.19 -11.83 -33.70
CA ALA A 375 -0.39 -13.11 -34.37
C ALA A 375 -1.62 -13.84 -33.79
N PRO A 376 -2.67 -14.10 -34.58
CA PRO A 376 -3.85 -14.83 -34.09
C PRO A 376 -3.55 -16.28 -33.68
N SER A 377 -2.43 -16.84 -34.16
CA SER A 377 -1.95 -18.18 -33.81
C SER A 377 -1.37 -18.27 -32.40
N ASP A 378 -0.97 -17.14 -31.81
CA ASP A 378 -0.45 -17.10 -30.46
C ASP A 378 -1.60 -17.26 -29.46
N ALA A 379 -1.48 -18.20 -28.53
CA ALA A 379 -2.51 -18.45 -27.53
C ALA A 379 -2.47 -17.43 -26.38
N GLY A 380 -3.54 -17.36 -25.61
CA GLY A 380 -3.55 -16.68 -24.31
C GLY A 380 -2.92 -17.53 -23.19
N VAL A 381 -2.74 -16.93 -22.01
CA VAL A 381 -2.20 -17.61 -20.83
C VAL A 381 -3.30 -17.94 -19.83
N PHE A 382 -3.27 -19.18 -19.32
CA PHE A 382 -4.24 -19.70 -18.36
C PHE A 382 -3.51 -20.32 -17.16
N LYS A 383 -4.16 -20.34 -16.01
CA LYS A 383 -3.69 -21.00 -14.79
C LYS A 383 -4.64 -22.13 -14.44
N ILE A 384 -4.12 -23.28 -14.02
CA ILE A 384 -4.91 -24.48 -13.71
C ILE A 384 -5.15 -24.55 -12.20
N SER A 385 -6.43 -24.47 -11.81
CA SER A 385 -6.82 -24.56 -10.39
C SER A 385 -6.54 -25.95 -9.81
N ILE A 386 -5.86 -26.02 -8.66
CA ILE A 386 -5.61 -27.30 -7.95
C ILE A 386 -6.96 -27.91 -7.51
N ARG A 387 -7.90 -27.10 -7.07
CA ARG A 387 -9.19 -27.55 -6.53
C ARG A 387 -10.10 -28.13 -7.60
N THR A 388 -10.18 -27.48 -8.78
CA THR A 388 -11.18 -27.83 -9.80
C THR A 388 -10.58 -28.51 -11.03
N GLY A 389 -9.25 -28.47 -11.20
CA GLY A 389 -8.55 -28.92 -12.41
C GLY A 389 -8.84 -28.08 -13.65
N LYS A 390 -9.71 -27.06 -13.57
CA LYS A 390 -10.15 -26.26 -14.71
C LYS A 390 -9.17 -25.13 -15.01
N PRO A 391 -9.01 -24.76 -16.30
CA PRO A 391 -8.27 -23.58 -16.71
C PRO A 391 -9.04 -22.30 -16.38
N GLU A 392 -8.33 -21.31 -15.84
CA GLU A 392 -8.81 -19.95 -15.62
C GLU A 392 -7.87 -18.98 -16.34
N LYS A 393 -8.41 -18.07 -17.15
CA LYS A 393 -7.60 -17.05 -17.83
C LYS A 393 -6.89 -16.20 -16.78
N ILE A 394 -5.62 -15.90 -16.99
CA ILE A 394 -4.89 -14.96 -16.13
C ILE A 394 -5.50 -13.56 -16.34
N SER A 395 -5.92 -12.94 -15.25
CA SER A 395 -6.64 -11.66 -15.29
C SER A 395 -5.81 -10.58 -16.01
N ASN A 396 -6.48 -9.78 -16.82
CA ASN A 396 -5.89 -8.70 -17.60
C ASN A 396 -4.81 -9.11 -18.61
N SER A 397 -4.61 -10.40 -18.89
CA SER A 397 -3.68 -10.86 -19.92
C SER A 397 -4.30 -10.72 -21.32
N PRO A 398 -3.47 -10.52 -22.39
CA PRO A 398 -3.92 -10.50 -23.76
C PRO A 398 -4.57 -11.83 -24.18
N GLU A 399 -5.43 -11.78 -25.19
CA GLU A 399 -6.01 -13.00 -25.80
C GLU A 399 -4.97 -13.75 -26.62
N HIS A 400 -4.13 -13.00 -27.32
CA HIS A 400 -2.97 -13.48 -28.07
C HIS A 400 -1.71 -12.91 -27.47
N CYS A 401 -0.78 -13.75 -27.06
CA CYS A 401 0.44 -13.30 -26.40
C CYS A 401 1.61 -14.26 -26.65
N PHE A 402 2.81 -13.74 -26.47
CA PHE A 402 4.01 -14.56 -26.39
C PHE A 402 4.67 -14.36 -25.02
N ILE A 403 5.42 -15.37 -24.62
CA ILE A 403 6.15 -15.38 -23.34
C ILE A 403 7.62 -15.20 -23.65
N PHE A 404 8.28 -14.30 -22.89
CA PHE A 404 9.72 -14.08 -22.97
C PHE A 404 10.27 -13.81 -21.58
N ASN A 405 10.92 -14.82 -21.00
CA ASN A 405 11.42 -14.77 -19.61
C ASN A 405 12.90 -14.36 -19.51
N ASP A 406 13.62 -14.32 -20.64
CA ASP A 406 15.00 -13.87 -20.68
C ASP A 406 15.13 -12.35 -20.46
N ALA A 407 16.35 -11.84 -20.31
CA ALA A 407 16.59 -10.41 -20.11
C ALA A 407 16.02 -9.57 -21.25
N VAL A 408 15.23 -8.55 -20.89
CA VAL A 408 14.57 -7.62 -21.85
C VAL A 408 15.27 -6.28 -21.95
N ASN A 409 16.30 -6.01 -21.12
CA ASN A 409 17.00 -4.75 -21.11
C ASN A 409 17.71 -4.50 -22.45
N GLY A 410 17.46 -3.34 -23.06
CA GLY A 410 18.07 -2.93 -24.33
C GLY A 410 17.51 -3.64 -25.57
N LEU A 411 16.49 -4.49 -25.42
CA LEU A 411 15.83 -5.09 -26.58
C LEU A 411 14.81 -4.14 -27.20
N LYS A 412 14.82 -4.06 -28.51
CA LYS A 412 13.79 -3.35 -29.28
C LYS A 412 12.50 -4.12 -29.31
N VAL A 413 11.39 -3.38 -29.49
CA VAL A 413 10.06 -3.95 -29.66
C VAL A 413 10.02 -4.83 -30.90
N PRO A 414 9.70 -6.15 -30.77
CA PRO A 414 9.60 -7.03 -31.92
C PRO A 414 8.36 -6.69 -32.77
N GLU A 415 8.45 -6.90 -34.07
CA GLU A 415 7.37 -6.59 -35.02
C GLU A 415 6.02 -7.21 -34.67
N LYS A 416 6.04 -8.43 -34.08
CA LYS A 416 4.84 -9.16 -33.67
C LYS A 416 4.13 -8.59 -32.44
N LEU A 417 4.77 -7.65 -31.68
CA LEU A 417 4.15 -7.06 -30.50
C LEU A 417 2.96 -6.17 -30.89
N ASP A 418 1.83 -6.37 -30.21
CA ASP A 418 0.60 -5.63 -30.47
C ASP A 418 0.50 -4.38 -29.57
N LYS A 419 1.00 -3.24 -30.06
CA LYS A 419 0.85 -1.95 -29.36
C LYS A 419 -0.60 -1.51 -29.23
N GLN A 420 -1.51 -1.96 -30.13
CA GLN A 420 -2.92 -1.60 -30.09
C GLN A 420 -3.63 -2.20 -28.88
N TRP A 421 -3.23 -3.40 -28.46
CA TRP A 421 -3.72 -3.99 -27.22
C TRP A 421 -3.40 -3.09 -26.01
N TYR A 422 -2.17 -2.57 -25.91
CA TYR A 422 -1.77 -1.69 -24.80
C TYR A 422 -2.51 -0.35 -24.81
N ILE A 423 -2.77 0.21 -26.00
CA ILE A 423 -3.59 1.41 -26.15
C ILE A 423 -5.02 1.15 -25.65
N LYS A 424 -5.66 0.09 -26.10
CA LYS A 424 -7.01 -0.30 -25.64
C LYS A 424 -7.04 -0.52 -24.14
N PHE A 425 -6.01 -1.18 -23.61
CA PHE A 425 -5.93 -1.48 -22.18
C PHE A 425 -5.72 -0.21 -21.34
N ALA A 426 -4.87 0.72 -21.77
CA ALA A 426 -4.69 2.02 -21.13
C ALA A 426 -5.99 2.84 -21.14
N LYS A 427 -6.69 2.91 -22.29
CA LYS A 427 -7.99 3.60 -22.40
C LYS A 427 -9.04 3.00 -21.48
N LYS A 428 -9.11 1.67 -21.39
CA LYS A 428 -9.99 0.99 -20.42
C LYS A 428 -9.67 1.43 -18.97
N ARG A 429 -8.40 1.51 -18.61
CA ARG A 429 -7.99 1.97 -17.27
C ARG A 429 -8.30 3.46 -17.05
N LEU A 430 -8.20 4.31 -18.08
CA LEU A 430 -8.62 5.72 -18.00
C LEU A 430 -10.13 5.85 -17.79
N ALA A 431 -10.94 5.01 -18.46
CA ALA A 431 -12.38 4.96 -18.21
C ALA A 431 -12.72 4.58 -16.75
N ASP A 432 -11.90 3.74 -16.10
CA ASP A 432 -12.05 3.44 -14.68
C ASP A 432 -11.83 4.67 -13.77
N PHE A 433 -11.10 5.69 -14.24
CA PHE A 433 -10.97 7.01 -13.57
C PHE A 433 -12.08 8.00 -13.96
N GLY A 434 -12.92 7.66 -14.93
CA GLY A 434 -13.99 8.55 -15.42
C GLY A 434 -13.47 9.74 -16.26
N VAL A 435 -12.31 9.60 -16.91
CA VAL A 435 -11.69 10.71 -17.69
C VAL A 435 -11.77 10.51 -19.21
N VAL A 436 -12.27 9.39 -19.67
CA VAL A 436 -12.58 9.06 -21.09
C VAL A 436 -13.87 8.29 -21.19
#